data_81868b62e349d4f353ca7246faf9ab01
#
_entry.id   81868b62e349d4f353ca7246faf9ab01
#
_cell.length_a   1.000
_cell.length_b   1.000
_cell.length_c   1.000
_cell.angle_alpha   90.00
_cell.angle_beta   90.00
_cell.angle_gamma   90.00
#
_symmetry.space_group_name_H-M   'P 1'
#
loop_
_entity.id
_entity.type
_entity.pdbx_description
1 polymer ?
#
loop_
_entity_poly.entity_id
_entity_poly.type
_entity_poly.pdbx_seq_one_letter_code
_entity_poly.pdbx_strand_id
1 'polypeptide(L)'
;MKSHTQLSLPAIVAGVLERHGLRPPQALVGVALSGGADSVALLVAVRDAGYECVALHCHFGLRGAESDRDALFAADMARSLGCGFREVRFDVPARRRETGESVEMACRSLRYEWFESRARELGLSCVAIGHHVEDSRETFFLNLLRGTGLRGLSGIAASRGIFVRPLLGVCRHDIEAYLRGRGLTWVDDSTNAADDYRRNRVRNRLLPGIEQLFPGALRQIDTTIGNLQADSRLLTELVGRLRPGFVDGGDYLIDAALAYCDAGEALLYHLLEDFDGDIVAQIARAAREGASGRLFRDRNGLSWLLDRGRLKRYDAEDVDVPEICFRLASPDSYPEGLRVSLLPVADFRPTADVGVLWLDASAADVPLVWRAPRTGDRMAPFGMKGTRLLSDIYRDAHLSLADKQRARVLAAGDTILWTAGLRSSRHFTVGPTTTHVYRLEYRG
;
A
#
# COMPACT_ATOMS: atom_id res chain seq x y z
N MET A 1 -10.82 -49.58 14.48
CA MET A 1 -10.67 -48.83 13.23
C MET A 1 -11.88 -47.96 13.02
N LYS A 2 -11.84 -46.68 13.36
CA LYS A 2 -12.96 -45.77 13.02
C LYS A 2 -12.75 -45.36 11.54
N SER A 3 -13.66 -45.80 10.68
CA SER A 3 -13.74 -45.36 9.28
C SER A 3 -13.89 -43.84 9.30
N HIS A 4 -12.82 -43.10 9.02
CA HIS A 4 -12.95 -41.70 8.66
C HIS A 4 -13.68 -41.68 7.32
N THR A 5 -14.97 -41.37 7.35
CA THR A 5 -15.72 -41.05 6.14
C THR A 5 -15.02 -39.83 5.48
N GLN A 6 -14.25 -40.12 4.45
CA GLN A 6 -13.57 -39.07 3.70
C GLN A 6 -14.65 -38.19 3.09
N LEU A 7 -14.73 -36.92 3.51
CA LEU A 7 -15.72 -35.97 2.98
C LEU A 7 -15.53 -35.87 1.47
N SER A 8 -16.62 -35.85 0.72
CA SER A 8 -16.56 -35.61 -0.73
C SER A 8 -16.05 -34.19 -1.05
N LEU A 9 -15.40 -33.99 -2.19
CA LEU A 9 -14.87 -32.70 -2.58
C LEU A 9 -15.92 -31.57 -2.53
N PRO A 10 -17.18 -31.78 -3.00
CA PRO A 10 -18.25 -30.79 -2.82
C PRO A 10 -18.55 -30.45 -1.36
N ALA A 11 -18.52 -31.45 -0.45
CA ALA A 11 -18.73 -31.21 0.97
C ALA A 11 -17.61 -30.41 1.61
N ILE A 12 -16.35 -30.64 1.21
CA ILE A 12 -15.21 -29.83 1.64
C ILE A 12 -15.38 -28.37 1.17
N VAL A 13 -15.71 -28.17 -0.10
CA VAL A 13 -15.93 -26.84 -0.69
C VAL A 13 -17.06 -26.10 0.01
N ALA A 14 -18.21 -26.77 0.20
CA ALA A 14 -19.35 -26.22 0.92
C ALA A 14 -18.97 -25.77 2.33
N GLY A 15 -18.31 -26.64 3.11
CA GLY A 15 -17.89 -26.32 4.46
C GLY A 15 -16.89 -25.16 4.55
N VAL A 16 -16.05 -24.94 3.51
CA VAL A 16 -15.20 -23.74 3.45
C VAL A 16 -16.04 -22.49 3.18
N LEU A 17 -16.90 -22.51 2.17
CA LEU A 17 -17.73 -21.37 1.81
C LEU A 17 -18.69 -20.97 2.94
N GLU A 18 -19.30 -21.95 3.62
CA GLU A 18 -20.19 -21.71 4.77
C GLU A 18 -19.48 -21.04 5.95
N ARG A 19 -18.22 -21.39 6.23
CA ARG A 19 -17.41 -20.69 7.24
C ARG A 19 -17.18 -19.22 6.93
N HIS A 20 -17.31 -18.83 5.66
CA HIS A 20 -17.29 -17.43 5.22
C HIS A 20 -18.69 -16.82 5.13
N GLY A 21 -19.72 -17.47 5.69
CA GLY A 21 -21.10 -16.98 5.70
C GLY A 21 -21.81 -17.14 4.36
N LEU A 22 -21.22 -17.86 3.40
CA LEU A 22 -21.77 -18.05 2.06
C LEU A 22 -22.62 -19.33 2.02
N ARG A 23 -23.88 -19.22 1.65
CA ARG A 23 -24.82 -20.35 1.60
C ARG A 23 -25.50 -20.44 0.23
N PRO A 24 -25.70 -21.66 -0.29
CA PRO A 24 -26.48 -21.86 -1.50
C PRO A 24 -27.98 -21.67 -1.18
N PRO A 25 -28.81 -21.27 -2.16
CA PRO A 25 -28.43 -20.76 -3.49
C PRO A 25 -28.16 -19.24 -3.49
N GLN A 26 -28.21 -18.56 -2.32
CA GLN A 26 -28.17 -17.10 -2.23
C GLN A 26 -26.80 -16.52 -2.61
N ALA A 27 -25.72 -17.28 -2.39
CA ALA A 27 -24.38 -16.83 -2.73
C ALA A 27 -24.04 -17.15 -4.19
N LEU A 28 -23.75 -16.10 -4.99
CA LEU A 28 -23.20 -16.23 -6.32
C LEU A 28 -21.68 -16.27 -6.26
N VAL A 29 -21.05 -17.37 -6.70
CA VAL A 29 -19.62 -17.62 -6.58
C VAL A 29 -18.91 -17.43 -7.91
N GLY A 30 -17.95 -16.50 -8.00
CA GLY A 30 -17.00 -16.46 -9.10
C GLY A 30 -15.98 -17.60 -8.95
N VAL A 31 -15.71 -18.36 -10.01
CA VAL A 31 -14.69 -19.41 -9.98
C VAL A 31 -13.61 -19.09 -11.00
N ALA A 32 -12.36 -18.92 -10.55
CA ALA A 32 -11.22 -18.73 -11.42
C ALA A 32 -10.94 -20.01 -12.21
N LEU A 33 -11.22 -20.02 -13.50
CA LEU A 33 -11.14 -21.20 -14.38
C LEU A 33 -10.01 -21.04 -15.39
N SER A 34 -8.90 -21.75 -15.19
CA SER A 34 -7.77 -21.77 -16.14
C SER A 34 -7.90 -22.91 -17.17
N GLY A 35 -8.73 -23.89 -16.92
CA GLY A 35 -8.81 -25.14 -17.69
C GLY A 35 -8.03 -26.30 -17.08
N GLY A 36 -7.09 -26.03 -16.17
CA GLY A 36 -6.34 -27.07 -15.46
C GLY A 36 -7.16 -27.82 -14.41
N ALA A 37 -6.69 -29.01 -13.99
CA ALA A 37 -7.40 -29.93 -13.10
C ALA A 37 -7.99 -29.24 -11.86
N ASP A 38 -7.18 -28.43 -11.16
CA ASP A 38 -7.58 -27.81 -9.89
C ASP A 38 -8.75 -26.84 -10.09
N SER A 39 -8.71 -26.02 -11.17
CA SER A 39 -9.75 -25.05 -11.47
C SER A 39 -11.04 -25.71 -11.98
N VAL A 40 -10.91 -26.78 -12.77
CA VAL A 40 -12.05 -27.56 -13.25
C VAL A 40 -12.73 -28.26 -12.07
N ALA A 41 -11.96 -28.94 -11.21
CA ALA A 41 -12.48 -29.61 -10.02
C ALA A 41 -13.17 -28.65 -9.06
N LEU A 42 -12.61 -27.45 -8.89
CA LEU A 42 -13.23 -26.40 -8.08
C LEU A 42 -14.58 -25.98 -8.65
N LEU A 43 -14.67 -25.73 -9.97
CA LEU A 43 -15.92 -25.33 -10.63
C LEU A 43 -17.00 -26.40 -10.45
N VAL A 44 -16.65 -27.67 -10.72
CA VAL A 44 -17.56 -28.82 -10.57
C VAL A 44 -18.00 -28.96 -9.11
N ALA A 45 -17.06 -28.88 -8.15
CA ALA A 45 -17.38 -29.04 -6.73
C ALA A 45 -18.28 -27.92 -6.18
N VAL A 46 -18.08 -26.67 -6.64
CA VAL A 46 -18.96 -25.53 -6.29
C VAL A 46 -20.37 -25.76 -6.80
N ARG A 47 -20.54 -26.22 -8.02
CA ARG A 47 -21.84 -26.57 -8.62
C ARG A 47 -22.53 -27.71 -7.87
N ASP A 48 -21.79 -28.80 -7.61
CA ASP A 48 -22.32 -29.96 -6.88
C ASP A 48 -22.69 -29.64 -5.44
N ALA A 49 -22.02 -28.65 -4.84
CA ALA A 49 -22.37 -28.12 -3.54
C ALA A 49 -23.64 -27.24 -3.54
N GLY A 50 -24.27 -27.05 -4.71
CA GLY A 50 -25.53 -26.32 -4.87
C GLY A 50 -25.40 -24.81 -5.01
N TYR A 51 -24.19 -24.29 -5.23
CA TYR A 51 -23.98 -22.84 -5.45
C TYR A 51 -24.21 -22.46 -6.93
N GLU A 52 -24.81 -21.30 -7.12
CA GLU A 52 -24.74 -20.64 -8.42
C GLU A 52 -23.34 -20.06 -8.63
N CYS A 53 -22.80 -20.19 -9.85
CA CYS A 53 -21.45 -19.73 -10.12
C CYS A 53 -21.25 -19.15 -11.51
N VAL A 54 -20.26 -18.29 -11.62
CA VAL A 54 -19.73 -17.71 -12.87
C VAL A 54 -18.27 -18.09 -13.00
N ALA A 55 -17.92 -18.79 -14.07
CA ALA A 55 -16.54 -19.11 -14.40
C ALA A 55 -15.84 -17.86 -14.96
N LEU A 56 -14.68 -17.53 -14.43
CA LEU A 56 -13.87 -16.37 -14.76
C LEU A 56 -12.56 -16.83 -15.40
N HIS A 57 -12.37 -16.59 -16.71
CA HIS A 57 -11.19 -16.99 -17.46
C HIS A 57 -10.32 -15.79 -17.83
N CYS A 58 -9.00 -15.89 -17.56
CA CYS A 58 -8.01 -14.89 -17.92
C CYS A 58 -7.12 -15.41 -19.05
N HIS A 59 -7.22 -14.82 -20.23
CA HIS A 59 -6.41 -15.14 -21.39
C HIS A 59 -5.22 -14.17 -21.48
N PHE A 60 -4.00 -14.67 -21.24
CA PHE A 60 -2.79 -13.83 -21.24
C PHE A 60 -2.05 -13.80 -22.58
N GLY A 61 -2.41 -14.62 -23.55
CA GLY A 61 -1.81 -14.66 -24.89
C GLY A 61 -0.35 -15.12 -24.94
N LEU A 62 0.20 -15.65 -23.84
CA LEU A 62 1.64 -15.97 -23.74
C LEU A 62 2.05 -17.24 -24.49
N ARG A 63 1.10 -18.12 -24.82
CA ARG A 63 1.33 -19.42 -25.48
C ARG A 63 0.65 -19.52 -26.86
N GLY A 64 0.29 -18.39 -27.45
CA GLY A 64 -0.37 -18.38 -28.78
C GLY A 64 -1.60 -19.29 -28.86
N ALA A 65 -1.62 -20.21 -29.83
CA ALA A 65 -2.75 -21.12 -30.08
C ALA A 65 -3.12 -22.02 -28.87
N GLU A 66 -2.18 -22.34 -27.98
CA GLU A 66 -2.51 -23.10 -26.77
C GLU A 66 -3.40 -22.27 -25.82
N SER A 67 -3.13 -20.97 -25.68
CA SER A 67 -3.97 -20.08 -24.86
C SER A 67 -5.39 -19.97 -25.45
N ASP A 68 -5.53 -19.93 -26.75
CA ASP A 68 -6.85 -19.89 -27.44
C ASP A 68 -7.61 -21.21 -27.23
N ARG A 69 -6.94 -22.35 -27.34
CA ARG A 69 -7.53 -23.68 -27.06
C ARG A 69 -7.99 -23.77 -25.59
N ASP A 70 -7.19 -23.29 -24.65
CA ASP A 70 -7.52 -23.35 -23.22
C ASP A 70 -8.74 -22.47 -22.89
N ALA A 71 -8.89 -21.33 -23.55
CA ALA A 71 -10.06 -20.46 -23.44
C ALA A 71 -11.34 -21.14 -23.96
N LEU A 72 -11.25 -21.77 -25.13
CA LEU A 72 -12.35 -22.53 -25.68
C LEU A 72 -12.78 -23.69 -24.77
N PHE A 73 -11.81 -24.45 -24.26
CA PHE A 73 -12.06 -25.52 -23.31
C PHE A 73 -12.75 -25.00 -22.04
N ALA A 74 -12.29 -23.87 -21.47
CA ALA A 74 -12.90 -23.27 -20.29
C ALA A 74 -14.36 -22.83 -20.55
N ALA A 75 -14.61 -22.23 -21.70
CA ALA A 75 -15.96 -21.82 -22.10
C ALA A 75 -16.91 -23.02 -22.26
N ASP A 76 -16.46 -24.11 -22.92
CA ASP A 76 -17.24 -25.32 -23.10
C ASP A 76 -17.50 -26.06 -21.79
N MET A 77 -16.51 -26.11 -20.91
CA MET A 77 -16.67 -26.66 -19.55
C MET A 77 -17.71 -25.88 -18.75
N ALA A 78 -17.63 -24.56 -18.72
CA ALA A 78 -18.62 -23.72 -18.02
C ALA A 78 -20.03 -23.93 -18.58
N ARG A 79 -20.17 -23.99 -19.92
CA ARG A 79 -21.45 -24.23 -20.58
C ARG A 79 -22.03 -25.61 -20.24
N SER A 80 -21.20 -26.66 -20.28
CA SER A 80 -21.64 -28.04 -19.94
C SER A 80 -22.16 -28.17 -18.51
N LEU A 81 -21.66 -27.34 -17.61
CA LEU A 81 -22.07 -27.29 -16.19
C LEU A 81 -23.23 -26.30 -15.93
N GLY A 82 -23.71 -25.60 -16.95
CA GLY A 82 -24.74 -24.57 -16.82
C GLY A 82 -24.29 -23.35 -16.01
N CYS A 83 -22.98 -23.05 -16.02
CA CYS A 83 -22.38 -21.89 -15.35
C CYS A 83 -22.29 -20.68 -16.30
N GLY A 84 -22.46 -19.49 -15.74
CA GLY A 84 -22.08 -18.27 -16.45
C GLY A 84 -20.60 -18.29 -16.80
N PHE A 85 -20.20 -17.66 -17.91
CA PHE A 85 -18.80 -17.55 -18.33
C PHE A 85 -18.43 -16.11 -18.64
N ARG A 86 -17.29 -15.68 -18.14
CA ARG A 86 -16.68 -14.37 -18.48
C ARG A 86 -15.22 -14.58 -18.78
N GLU A 87 -14.76 -13.96 -19.86
CA GLU A 87 -13.37 -13.99 -20.32
C GLU A 87 -12.83 -12.58 -20.47
N VAL A 88 -11.53 -12.44 -20.27
CA VAL A 88 -10.75 -11.25 -20.62
C VAL A 88 -9.46 -11.66 -21.32
N ARG A 89 -9.08 -10.91 -22.34
CA ARG A 89 -7.78 -11.04 -23.00
C ARG A 89 -6.90 -9.86 -22.62
N PHE A 90 -5.72 -10.14 -22.04
CA PHE A 90 -4.80 -9.12 -21.53
C PHE A 90 -3.64 -8.87 -22.49
N ASP A 91 -3.20 -7.60 -22.56
CA ASP A 91 -1.93 -7.20 -23.15
C ASP A 91 -0.84 -7.14 -22.06
N VAL A 92 -0.24 -8.30 -21.76
CA VAL A 92 0.83 -8.42 -20.75
C VAL A 92 2.07 -7.59 -21.12
N PRO A 93 2.53 -7.54 -22.40
CA PRO A 93 3.60 -6.65 -22.82
C PRO A 93 3.35 -5.18 -22.54
N ALA A 94 2.13 -4.67 -22.76
CA ALA A 94 1.78 -3.28 -22.45
C ALA A 94 1.91 -3.00 -20.95
N ARG A 95 1.30 -3.84 -20.10
CA ARG A 95 1.40 -3.72 -18.62
C ARG A 95 2.84 -3.67 -18.16
N ARG A 96 3.70 -4.54 -18.68
CA ARG A 96 5.11 -4.58 -18.32
C ARG A 96 5.88 -3.31 -18.71
N ARG A 97 5.55 -2.70 -19.85
CA ARG A 97 6.16 -1.42 -20.27
C ARG A 97 5.77 -0.29 -19.31
N GLU A 98 4.54 -0.29 -18.83
CA GLU A 98 4.03 0.74 -17.92
C GLU A 98 4.57 0.60 -16.49
N THR A 99 4.65 -0.63 -15.98
CA THR A 99 4.91 -0.87 -14.55
C THR A 99 6.33 -1.36 -14.24
N GLY A 100 7.05 -1.92 -15.22
CA GLY A 100 8.33 -2.59 -15.01
C GLY A 100 8.22 -3.97 -14.34
N GLU A 101 7.00 -4.51 -14.14
CA GLU A 101 6.78 -5.80 -13.50
C GLU A 101 7.37 -6.96 -14.32
N SER A 102 7.74 -8.05 -13.65
CA SER A 102 8.02 -9.32 -14.32
C SER A 102 6.75 -9.85 -15.00
N VAL A 103 6.88 -10.78 -15.97
CA VAL A 103 5.73 -11.42 -16.62
C VAL A 103 4.78 -12.04 -15.60
N GLU A 104 5.32 -12.77 -14.62
CA GLU A 104 4.53 -13.43 -13.58
C GLU A 104 3.76 -12.42 -12.72
N MET A 105 4.44 -11.33 -12.30
CA MET A 105 3.82 -10.26 -11.52
C MET A 105 2.73 -9.55 -12.30
N ALA A 106 2.99 -9.18 -13.56
CA ALA A 106 2.01 -8.52 -14.42
C ALA A 106 0.76 -9.38 -14.66
N CYS A 107 0.93 -10.68 -14.95
CA CYS A 107 -0.19 -11.61 -15.06
C CYS A 107 -0.99 -11.73 -13.76
N ARG A 108 -0.28 -11.72 -12.61
CA ARG A 108 -0.92 -11.78 -11.31
C ARG A 108 -1.71 -10.50 -11.01
N SER A 109 -1.11 -9.33 -11.17
CA SER A 109 -1.78 -8.04 -10.94
C SER A 109 -3.03 -7.89 -11.81
N LEU A 110 -2.90 -8.09 -13.12
CA LEU A 110 -4.01 -8.04 -14.08
C LEU A 110 -5.16 -8.99 -13.72
N ARG A 111 -4.83 -10.22 -13.31
CA ARG A 111 -5.82 -11.23 -12.90
C ARG A 111 -6.63 -10.77 -11.71
N TYR A 112 -5.98 -10.33 -10.64
CA TYR A 112 -6.66 -9.95 -9.41
C TYR A 112 -7.47 -8.66 -9.59
N GLU A 113 -6.93 -7.64 -10.27
CA GLU A 113 -7.63 -6.41 -10.61
C GLU A 113 -8.93 -6.71 -11.40
N TRP A 114 -8.85 -7.60 -12.39
CA TRP A 114 -10.02 -7.98 -13.18
C TRP A 114 -11.03 -8.79 -12.37
N PHE A 115 -10.60 -9.73 -11.55
CA PHE A 115 -11.51 -10.49 -10.71
C PHE A 115 -12.27 -9.58 -9.73
N GLU A 116 -11.61 -8.60 -9.13
CA GLU A 116 -12.26 -7.62 -8.26
C GLU A 116 -13.26 -6.74 -9.01
N SER A 117 -12.91 -6.33 -10.22
CA SER A 117 -13.82 -5.58 -11.10
C SER A 117 -15.07 -6.40 -11.44
N ARG A 118 -14.89 -7.66 -11.84
CA ARG A 118 -16.02 -8.55 -12.18
C ARG A 118 -16.86 -8.88 -10.95
N ALA A 119 -16.25 -9.07 -9.81
CA ALA A 119 -16.97 -9.32 -8.57
C ALA A 119 -17.93 -8.18 -8.23
N ARG A 120 -17.49 -6.94 -8.36
CA ARG A 120 -18.35 -5.76 -8.14
C ARG A 120 -19.47 -5.66 -9.19
N GLU A 121 -19.13 -5.86 -10.46
CA GLU A 121 -20.10 -5.74 -11.57
C GLU A 121 -21.21 -6.79 -11.51
N LEU A 122 -20.84 -8.03 -11.20
CA LEU A 122 -21.78 -9.17 -11.19
C LEU A 122 -22.40 -9.42 -9.82
N GLY A 123 -22.03 -8.67 -8.79
CA GLY A 123 -22.51 -8.90 -7.42
C GLY A 123 -22.04 -10.23 -6.85
N LEU A 124 -20.81 -10.69 -7.19
CA LEU A 124 -20.29 -11.96 -6.67
C LEU A 124 -20.06 -11.87 -5.17
N SER A 125 -20.51 -12.89 -4.44
CA SER A 125 -20.29 -13.01 -3.00
C SER A 125 -18.82 -13.30 -2.66
N CYS A 126 -18.11 -14.03 -3.54
CA CYS A 126 -16.68 -14.28 -3.46
C CYS A 126 -16.14 -14.73 -4.83
N VAL A 127 -14.79 -14.79 -4.93
CA VAL A 127 -14.09 -15.45 -6.03
C VAL A 127 -13.29 -16.62 -5.49
N ALA A 128 -13.66 -17.83 -5.88
CA ALA A 128 -12.99 -19.06 -5.50
C ALA A 128 -11.78 -19.34 -6.41
N ILE A 129 -10.63 -19.68 -5.82
CA ILE A 129 -9.36 -19.97 -6.51
C ILE A 129 -8.90 -21.37 -6.16
N GLY A 130 -8.51 -22.17 -7.15
CA GLY A 130 -8.13 -23.57 -7.03
C GLY A 130 -6.72 -23.82 -6.51
N HIS A 131 -6.26 -23.11 -5.46
CA HIS A 131 -5.01 -23.46 -4.77
C HIS A 131 -5.24 -24.68 -3.86
N HIS A 132 -4.27 -25.58 -3.82
CA HIS A 132 -4.33 -26.85 -3.09
C HIS A 132 -3.13 -27.02 -2.14
N VAL A 133 -3.02 -28.20 -1.47
CA VAL A 133 -1.99 -28.45 -0.44
C VAL A 133 -0.57 -28.24 -0.98
N GLU A 134 -0.29 -28.75 -2.17
CA GLU A 134 1.04 -28.66 -2.78
C GLU A 134 1.45 -27.21 -3.05
N ASP A 135 0.51 -26.35 -3.46
CA ASP A 135 0.76 -24.92 -3.64
C ASP A 135 1.19 -24.23 -2.32
N SER A 136 0.59 -24.66 -1.20
CA SER A 136 0.98 -24.16 0.14
C SER A 136 2.39 -24.61 0.51
N ARG A 137 2.76 -25.86 0.24
CA ARG A 137 4.15 -26.37 0.45
C ARG A 137 5.15 -25.58 -0.38
N GLU A 138 4.86 -25.39 -1.67
CA GLU A 138 5.72 -24.59 -2.57
C GLU A 138 5.91 -23.18 -2.06
N THR A 139 4.82 -22.52 -1.66
CA THR A 139 4.85 -21.15 -1.12
C THR A 139 5.63 -21.08 0.19
N PHE A 140 5.44 -22.04 1.08
CA PHE A 140 6.19 -22.16 2.33
C PHE A 140 7.70 -22.20 2.06
N PHE A 141 8.18 -23.11 1.19
CA PHE A 141 9.60 -23.21 0.88
C PHE A 141 10.15 -22.00 0.15
N LEU A 142 9.41 -21.44 -0.80
CA LEU A 142 9.84 -20.22 -1.49
C LEU A 142 10.02 -19.04 -0.52
N ASN A 143 9.14 -18.92 0.44
CA ASN A 143 9.21 -17.87 1.45
C ASN A 143 10.32 -18.16 2.48
N LEU A 144 10.45 -19.41 2.96
CA LEU A 144 11.52 -19.83 3.85
C LEU A 144 12.91 -19.51 3.26
N LEU A 145 13.12 -19.83 1.98
CA LEU A 145 14.39 -19.59 1.28
C LEU A 145 14.67 -18.11 0.97
N ARG A 146 13.67 -17.24 1.09
CA ARG A 146 13.85 -15.78 0.98
C ARG A 146 14.11 -15.10 2.32
N GLY A 147 13.94 -15.81 3.42
CA GLY A 147 13.91 -15.23 4.76
C GLY A 147 12.62 -14.49 5.02
N THR A 148 11.76 -15.03 5.88
CA THR A 148 10.45 -14.42 6.20
C THR A 148 10.05 -14.73 7.63
N GLY A 149 9.15 -13.90 8.20
CA GLY A 149 8.54 -14.18 9.49
C GLY A 149 7.31 -15.10 9.40
N LEU A 150 6.59 -15.21 10.50
CA LEU A 150 5.40 -16.05 10.67
C LEU A 150 4.39 -15.90 9.54
N ARG A 151 4.09 -14.66 9.13
CA ARG A 151 3.11 -14.36 8.08
C ARG A 151 3.47 -15.00 6.73
N GLY A 152 4.73 -14.99 6.35
CA GLY A 152 5.17 -15.63 5.10
C GLY A 152 5.27 -17.14 5.20
N LEU A 153 5.66 -17.69 6.38
CA LEU A 153 5.72 -19.13 6.63
C LEU A 153 4.35 -19.78 6.77
N SER A 154 3.29 -19.01 7.02
CA SER A 154 1.91 -19.52 7.04
C SER A 154 1.40 -19.99 5.66
N GLY A 155 2.22 -19.91 4.60
CA GLY A 155 1.87 -20.37 3.26
C GLY A 155 0.77 -19.51 2.61
N ILE A 156 -0.18 -20.16 1.94
CA ILE A 156 -1.29 -19.49 1.27
C ILE A 156 -2.45 -19.33 2.26
N ALA A 157 -2.93 -18.11 2.45
CA ALA A 157 -4.09 -17.83 3.29
C ALA A 157 -5.37 -18.44 2.68
N ALA A 158 -6.25 -19.00 3.52
CA ALA A 158 -7.52 -19.58 3.09
C ALA A 158 -8.47 -18.54 2.44
N SER A 159 -8.38 -17.28 2.89
CA SER A 159 -9.10 -16.15 2.27
C SER A 159 -8.31 -14.86 2.34
N ARG A 160 -8.60 -13.94 1.41
CA ARG A 160 -8.07 -12.57 1.40
C ARG A 160 -9.04 -11.67 0.67
N GLY A 161 -9.69 -10.74 1.38
CA GLY A 161 -10.75 -9.94 0.80
C GLY A 161 -11.86 -10.84 0.24
N ILE A 162 -12.23 -10.65 -1.04
CA ILE A 162 -13.25 -11.44 -1.72
C ILE A 162 -12.77 -12.84 -2.18
N PHE A 163 -11.45 -13.12 -2.09
CA PHE A 163 -10.87 -14.36 -2.60
C PHE A 163 -10.91 -15.45 -1.54
N VAL A 164 -11.45 -16.63 -1.89
CA VAL A 164 -11.52 -17.81 -1.05
C VAL A 164 -10.82 -18.98 -1.76
N ARG A 165 -10.18 -19.88 -0.99
CA ARG A 165 -9.43 -21.02 -1.53
C ARG A 165 -9.92 -22.32 -0.93
N PRO A 166 -11.01 -22.88 -1.46
CA PRO A 166 -11.67 -24.04 -0.86
C PRO A 166 -10.85 -25.33 -0.90
N LEU A 167 -9.88 -25.44 -1.83
CA LEU A 167 -9.08 -26.65 -2.03
C LEU A 167 -7.77 -26.68 -1.26
N LEU A 168 -7.45 -25.68 -0.41
CA LEU A 168 -6.17 -25.62 0.32
C LEU A 168 -5.89 -26.83 1.22
N GLY A 169 -6.90 -27.53 1.67
CA GLY A 169 -6.76 -28.76 2.45
C GLY A 169 -6.85 -30.06 1.64
N VAL A 170 -6.87 -29.98 0.30
CA VAL A 170 -7.04 -31.12 -0.60
C VAL A 170 -5.75 -31.36 -1.37
N CYS A 171 -5.35 -32.63 -1.51
CA CYS A 171 -4.19 -33.00 -2.31
C CYS A 171 -4.55 -33.03 -3.81
N ARG A 172 -3.58 -32.74 -4.65
CA ARG A 172 -3.75 -32.80 -6.12
C ARG A 172 -4.21 -34.18 -6.59
N HIS A 173 -3.69 -35.26 -6.01
CA HIS A 173 -4.12 -36.63 -6.31
C HIS A 173 -5.64 -36.81 -6.12
N ASP A 174 -6.20 -36.28 -5.03
CA ASP A 174 -7.65 -36.42 -4.73
C ASP A 174 -8.49 -35.57 -5.67
N ILE A 175 -7.97 -34.40 -6.07
CA ILE A 175 -8.57 -33.52 -7.09
C ILE A 175 -8.70 -34.25 -8.42
N GLU A 176 -7.60 -34.84 -8.89
CA GLU A 176 -7.58 -35.62 -10.15
C GLU A 176 -8.45 -36.88 -10.07
N ALA A 177 -8.41 -37.58 -8.94
CA ALA A 177 -9.29 -38.75 -8.72
C ALA A 177 -10.75 -38.39 -8.78
N TYR A 178 -11.15 -37.25 -8.22
CA TYR A 178 -12.51 -36.74 -8.27
C TYR A 178 -12.96 -36.46 -9.72
N LEU A 179 -12.11 -35.84 -10.56
CA LEU A 179 -12.43 -35.58 -11.96
C LEU A 179 -12.51 -36.87 -12.78
N ARG A 180 -11.53 -37.77 -12.62
CA ARG A 180 -11.53 -39.08 -13.31
C ARG A 180 -12.78 -39.89 -12.96
N GLY A 181 -13.19 -39.91 -11.69
CA GLY A 181 -14.40 -40.60 -11.23
C GLY A 181 -15.70 -40.08 -11.86
N ARG A 182 -15.64 -38.86 -12.47
CA ARG A 182 -16.76 -38.24 -13.19
C ARG A 182 -16.60 -38.29 -14.72
N GLY A 183 -15.53 -38.89 -15.22
CA GLY A 183 -15.22 -38.90 -16.66
C GLY A 183 -14.90 -37.53 -17.26
N LEU A 184 -14.47 -36.57 -16.40
CA LEU A 184 -14.14 -35.23 -16.85
C LEU A 184 -12.67 -35.13 -17.19
N THR A 185 -12.36 -34.35 -18.23
CA THR A 185 -11.01 -34.04 -18.70
C THR A 185 -10.62 -32.62 -18.31
N TRP A 186 -9.34 -32.33 -18.38
CA TRP A 186 -8.76 -31.00 -18.14
C TRP A 186 -7.59 -30.77 -19.09
N VAL A 187 -7.09 -29.54 -19.14
CA VAL A 187 -5.91 -29.18 -19.91
C VAL A 187 -4.67 -29.26 -19.03
N ASP A 188 -3.66 -29.98 -19.50
CA ASP A 188 -2.34 -29.98 -18.87
C ASP A 188 -1.50 -28.83 -19.42
N ASP A 189 -0.96 -28.00 -18.51
CA ASP A 189 -0.09 -26.88 -18.87
C ASP A 189 1.31 -27.40 -19.18
N SER A 190 1.74 -27.27 -20.43
CA SER A 190 3.05 -27.70 -20.92
C SER A 190 4.23 -27.06 -20.16
N THR A 191 4.02 -25.87 -19.55
CA THR A 191 5.05 -25.14 -18.78
C THR A 191 5.33 -25.74 -17.40
N ASN A 192 4.46 -26.63 -16.91
CA ASN A 192 4.66 -27.27 -15.59
C ASN A 192 5.89 -28.21 -15.53
N ALA A 193 6.34 -28.70 -16.68
CA ALA A 193 7.51 -29.61 -16.77
C ALA A 193 8.85 -28.87 -16.80
N ALA A 194 8.88 -27.57 -17.06
CA ALA A 194 10.12 -26.80 -17.18
C ALA A 194 10.66 -26.35 -15.82
N ASP A 195 11.95 -26.61 -15.54
CA ASP A 195 12.62 -26.22 -14.27
C ASP A 195 13.10 -24.74 -14.26
N ASP A 196 12.71 -23.93 -15.23
CA ASP A 196 13.20 -22.56 -15.39
C ASP A 196 12.75 -21.63 -14.25
N TYR A 197 11.63 -21.94 -13.62
CA TYR A 197 11.08 -21.14 -12.54
C TYR A 197 11.44 -21.73 -11.16
N ARG A 198 11.75 -20.87 -10.19
CA ARG A 198 12.05 -21.27 -8.80
C ARG A 198 10.97 -22.19 -8.21
N ARG A 199 9.71 -21.95 -8.54
CA ARG A 199 8.57 -22.73 -8.08
C ARG A 199 8.62 -24.17 -8.59
N ASN A 200 8.94 -24.36 -9.87
CA ASN A 200 9.07 -25.67 -10.47
C ASN A 200 10.24 -26.46 -9.88
N ARG A 201 11.37 -25.82 -9.52
CA ARG A 201 12.47 -26.46 -8.80
C ARG A 201 12.06 -26.96 -7.42
N VAL A 202 11.26 -26.20 -6.68
CA VAL A 202 10.70 -26.65 -5.41
C VAL A 202 9.79 -27.86 -5.63
N ARG A 203 8.86 -27.79 -6.59
CA ARG A 203 7.90 -28.84 -6.92
C ARG A 203 8.57 -30.11 -7.41
N ASN A 204 9.47 -30.00 -8.39
CA ASN A 204 9.99 -31.15 -9.14
C ASN A 204 11.21 -31.77 -8.51
N ARG A 205 11.98 -31.05 -7.65
CA ARG A 205 13.24 -31.53 -7.07
C ARG A 205 13.25 -31.49 -5.55
N LEU A 206 12.92 -30.36 -4.92
CA LEU A 206 13.07 -30.20 -3.48
C LEU A 206 12.05 -31.06 -2.72
N LEU A 207 10.77 -30.93 -3.00
CA LEU A 207 9.72 -31.67 -2.30
C LEU A 207 9.84 -33.20 -2.48
N PRO A 208 10.06 -33.74 -3.70
CA PRO A 208 10.30 -35.15 -3.89
C PRO A 208 11.59 -35.63 -3.18
N GLY A 209 12.66 -34.84 -3.18
CA GLY A 209 13.91 -35.16 -2.48
C GLY A 209 13.72 -35.24 -0.98
N ILE A 210 12.94 -34.31 -0.39
CA ILE A 210 12.62 -34.38 1.04
C ILE A 210 11.83 -35.65 1.38
N GLU A 211 10.79 -35.96 0.60
CA GLU A 211 9.97 -37.15 0.84
C GLU A 211 10.76 -38.46 0.66
N GLN A 212 11.70 -38.48 -0.29
CA GLN A 212 12.60 -39.62 -0.51
C GLN A 212 13.54 -39.83 0.67
N LEU A 213 14.14 -38.75 1.21
CA LEU A 213 15.09 -38.86 2.34
C LEU A 213 14.36 -39.07 3.67
N PHE A 214 13.18 -38.50 3.82
CA PHE A 214 12.38 -38.54 5.04
C PHE A 214 10.91 -38.88 4.72
N PRO A 215 10.60 -40.18 4.54
CA PRO A 215 9.24 -40.60 4.19
C PRO A 215 8.19 -40.09 5.17
N GLY A 216 7.15 -39.46 4.68
CA GLY A 216 6.09 -38.80 5.46
C GLY A 216 6.38 -37.37 5.87
N ALA A 217 7.54 -36.80 5.51
CA ALA A 217 7.89 -35.41 5.87
C ALA A 217 6.96 -34.39 5.28
N LEU A 218 6.44 -34.61 4.08
CA LEU A 218 5.49 -33.67 3.46
C LEU A 218 4.21 -33.51 4.30
N ARG A 219 3.73 -34.58 4.95
CA ARG A 219 2.60 -34.51 5.86
C ARG A 219 2.93 -33.72 7.14
N GLN A 220 4.15 -33.88 7.66
CA GLN A 220 4.61 -33.11 8.82
C GLN A 220 4.76 -31.60 8.47
N ILE A 221 5.20 -31.31 7.25
CA ILE A 221 5.24 -29.92 6.74
C ILE A 221 3.85 -29.33 6.67
N ASP A 222 2.83 -30.07 6.20
CA ASP A 222 1.44 -29.60 6.18
C ASP A 222 0.94 -29.30 7.59
N THR A 223 1.26 -30.17 8.55
CA THR A 223 0.93 -29.95 9.97
C THR A 223 1.59 -28.67 10.49
N THR A 224 2.86 -28.47 10.18
CA THR A 224 3.61 -27.25 10.54
C THR A 224 2.97 -26.01 9.95
N ILE A 225 2.65 -26.02 8.65
CA ILE A 225 1.97 -24.91 7.98
C ILE A 225 0.63 -24.62 8.66
N GLY A 226 -0.14 -25.67 9.00
CA GLY A 226 -1.43 -25.52 9.71
C GLY A 226 -1.28 -24.88 11.09
N ASN A 227 -0.27 -25.26 11.86
CA ASN A 227 0.04 -24.65 13.16
C ASN A 227 0.42 -23.18 13.00
N LEU A 228 1.33 -22.86 12.06
CA LEU A 228 1.74 -21.49 11.76
C LEU A 228 0.54 -20.61 11.29
N GLN A 229 -0.39 -21.20 10.54
CA GLN A 229 -1.63 -20.51 10.17
C GLN A 229 -2.52 -20.21 11.38
N ALA A 230 -2.62 -21.16 12.33
CA ALA A 230 -3.40 -20.96 13.55
C ALA A 230 -2.78 -19.85 14.42
N ASP A 231 -1.46 -19.89 14.61
CA ASP A 231 -0.72 -18.87 15.36
C ASP A 231 -0.82 -17.50 14.70
N SER A 232 -0.71 -17.44 13.36
CA SER A 232 -0.86 -16.20 12.61
C SER A 232 -2.26 -15.59 12.76
N ARG A 233 -3.32 -16.41 12.76
CA ARG A 233 -4.70 -15.93 13.02
C ARG A 233 -4.85 -15.39 14.43
N LEU A 234 -4.34 -16.11 15.43
CA LEU A 234 -4.37 -15.67 16.83
C LEU A 234 -3.64 -14.33 16.99
N LEU A 235 -2.45 -14.23 16.41
CA LEU A 235 -1.66 -12.98 16.47
C LEU A 235 -2.38 -11.82 15.78
N THR A 236 -2.98 -12.05 14.62
CA THR A 236 -3.79 -11.03 13.91
C THR A 236 -4.96 -10.55 14.76
N GLU A 237 -5.65 -11.46 15.45
CA GLU A 237 -6.75 -11.11 16.34
C GLU A 237 -6.27 -10.30 17.56
N LEU A 238 -5.15 -10.71 18.19
CA LEU A 238 -4.56 -10.00 19.32
C LEU A 238 -4.10 -8.59 18.94
N VAL A 239 -3.40 -8.46 17.80
CA VAL A 239 -2.99 -7.15 17.28
C VAL A 239 -4.18 -6.29 16.92
N GLY A 240 -5.23 -6.88 16.34
CA GLY A 240 -6.48 -6.17 16.05
C GLY A 240 -7.13 -5.56 17.32
N ARG A 241 -7.08 -6.28 18.45
CA ARG A 241 -7.55 -5.76 19.75
C ARG A 241 -6.64 -4.65 20.31
N LEU A 242 -5.34 -4.71 20.04
CA LEU A 242 -4.37 -3.70 20.48
C LEU A 242 -4.37 -2.45 19.60
N ARG A 243 -4.74 -2.59 18.32
CA ARG A 243 -4.68 -1.53 17.29
C ARG A 243 -5.24 -0.17 17.73
N PRO A 244 -6.40 -0.08 18.43
CA PRO A 244 -6.93 1.21 18.89
C PRO A 244 -5.99 1.99 19.80
N GLY A 245 -5.07 1.32 20.50
CA GLY A 245 -4.04 1.97 21.33
C GLY A 245 -2.85 2.54 20.54
N PHE A 246 -2.74 2.20 19.26
CA PHE A 246 -1.61 2.59 18.41
C PHE A 246 -2.02 3.32 17.13
N VAL A 247 -3.32 3.61 16.97
CA VAL A 247 -3.87 4.38 15.85
C VAL A 247 -4.76 5.49 16.41
N ASP A 248 -4.46 6.72 16.07
CA ASP A 248 -5.17 7.93 16.51
C ASP A 248 -5.51 8.79 15.30
N GLY A 249 -6.80 8.95 15.00
CA GLY A 249 -7.27 9.74 13.84
C GLY A 249 -6.76 9.25 12.47
N GLY A 250 -6.32 7.99 12.38
CA GLY A 250 -5.72 7.42 11.16
C GLY A 250 -4.19 7.45 11.16
N ASP A 251 -3.55 8.14 12.09
CA ASP A 251 -2.09 8.15 12.30
C ASP A 251 -1.65 6.92 13.10
N TYR A 252 -0.50 6.34 12.75
CA TYR A 252 0.13 5.29 13.56
C TYR A 252 1.10 5.89 14.57
N LEU A 253 0.98 5.48 15.84
CA LEU A 253 1.83 5.90 16.95
C LEU A 253 3.07 4.99 17.02
N ILE A 254 4.09 5.28 16.20
CA ILE A 254 5.25 4.41 16.01
C ILE A 254 6.07 4.26 17.28
N ASP A 255 6.37 5.36 17.98
CA ASP A 255 7.16 5.32 19.22
C ASP A 255 6.45 4.53 20.31
N ALA A 256 5.12 4.69 20.45
CA ALA A 256 4.33 3.93 21.39
C ALA A 256 4.34 2.43 21.08
N ALA A 257 4.23 2.05 19.80
CA ALA A 257 4.28 0.66 19.38
C ALA A 257 5.68 0.05 19.61
N LEU A 258 6.76 0.80 19.33
CA LEU A 258 8.13 0.34 19.58
C LEU A 258 8.44 0.17 21.08
N ALA A 259 7.86 1.02 21.93
CA ALA A 259 8.07 0.98 23.38
C ALA A 259 7.16 -0.01 24.11
N TYR A 260 6.16 -0.60 23.43
CA TYR A 260 5.13 -1.43 24.06
C TYR A 260 5.69 -2.72 24.68
N CYS A 261 6.65 -3.35 24.01
CA CYS A 261 7.32 -4.55 24.48
C CYS A 261 8.69 -4.70 23.80
N ASP A 262 9.50 -5.64 24.27
CA ASP A 262 10.82 -5.93 23.68
C ASP A 262 10.75 -6.31 22.19
N ALA A 263 9.58 -6.80 21.73
CA ALA A 263 9.29 -7.13 20.33
C ALA A 263 8.51 -6.04 19.59
N GLY A 264 8.61 -4.76 19.99
CA GLY A 264 7.85 -3.65 19.43
C GLY A 264 7.97 -3.49 17.91
N GLU A 265 9.11 -3.88 17.32
CA GLU A 265 9.29 -3.90 15.85
C GLU A 265 8.41 -4.97 15.19
N ALA A 266 8.25 -6.14 15.82
CA ALA A 266 7.33 -7.16 15.34
C ALA A 266 5.87 -6.69 15.44
N LEU A 267 5.52 -5.94 16.50
CA LEU A 267 4.21 -5.29 16.61
C LEU A 267 3.97 -4.32 15.46
N LEU A 268 4.95 -3.45 15.14
CA LEU A 268 4.85 -2.55 13.98
C LEU A 268 4.63 -3.30 12.67
N TYR A 269 5.34 -4.42 12.48
CA TYR A 269 5.17 -5.26 11.28
C TYR A 269 3.72 -5.75 11.11
N HIS A 270 3.03 -6.00 12.20
CA HIS A 270 1.62 -6.41 12.18
C HIS A 270 0.64 -5.24 12.14
N LEU A 271 0.99 -4.06 12.67
CA LEU A 271 0.16 -2.86 12.59
C LEU A 271 0.18 -2.24 11.19
N LEU A 272 1.35 -2.23 10.53
CA LEU A 272 1.61 -1.62 9.22
C LEU A 272 1.45 -2.66 8.09
N GLU A 273 0.28 -3.30 8.03
CA GLU A 273 0.01 -4.42 7.10
C GLU A 273 0.14 -4.05 5.62
N ASP A 274 -0.07 -2.79 5.27
CA ASP A 274 -0.01 -2.29 3.89
C ASP A 274 1.41 -1.95 3.44
N PHE A 275 2.42 -2.06 4.33
CA PHE A 275 3.81 -1.79 4.00
C PHE A 275 4.60 -3.07 3.74
N ASP A 276 5.64 -2.96 2.92
CA ASP A 276 6.64 -4.02 2.79
C ASP A 276 7.51 -4.08 4.04
N GLY A 277 7.98 -5.29 4.37
CA GLY A 277 8.77 -5.52 5.58
C GLY A 277 10.03 -4.66 5.68
N ASP A 278 10.71 -4.45 4.55
CA ASP A 278 11.89 -3.58 4.48
C ASP A 278 11.55 -2.12 4.78
N ILE A 279 10.38 -1.67 4.36
CA ILE A 279 9.88 -0.32 4.66
C ILE A 279 9.52 -0.20 6.15
N VAL A 280 8.87 -1.21 6.74
CA VAL A 280 8.58 -1.24 8.17
C VAL A 280 9.88 -1.15 9.00
N ALA A 281 10.91 -1.90 8.62
CA ALA A 281 12.22 -1.83 9.27
C ALA A 281 12.88 -0.45 9.14
N GLN A 282 12.74 0.21 7.97
CA GLN A 282 13.21 1.58 7.77
C GLN A 282 12.43 2.59 8.63
N ILE A 283 11.11 2.46 8.76
CA ILE A 283 10.26 3.29 9.64
C ILE A 283 10.70 3.12 11.09
N ALA A 284 10.85 1.88 11.56
CA ALA A 284 11.29 1.58 12.92
C ALA A 284 12.67 2.18 13.24
N ARG A 285 13.63 2.06 12.31
CA ARG A 285 14.96 2.65 12.45
C ARG A 285 14.89 4.17 12.51
N ALA A 286 14.18 4.79 11.56
CA ALA A 286 14.04 6.24 11.52
C ALA A 286 13.39 6.81 12.80
N ALA A 287 12.39 6.13 13.36
CA ALA A 287 11.77 6.53 14.63
C ALA A 287 12.75 6.44 15.79
N ARG A 288 13.52 5.33 15.92
CA ARG A 288 14.55 5.19 16.96
C ARG A 288 15.66 6.26 16.88
N GLU A 289 15.98 6.72 15.66
CA GLU A 289 16.93 7.81 15.41
C GLU A 289 16.32 9.19 15.66
N GLY A 290 15.04 9.29 16.04
CA GLY A 290 14.33 10.56 16.22
C GLY A 290 14.14 11.34 14.92
N ALA A 291 14.16 10.66 13.77
CA ALA A 291 13.99 11.30 12.48
C ALA A 291 12.56 11.84 12.33
N SER A 292 12.44 13.05 11.80
CA SER A 292 11.16 13.71 11.48
C SER A 292 11.21 14.27 10.07
N GLY A 293 10.05 14.28 9.39
CA GLY A 293 9.97 14.77 8.01
C GLY A 293 10.36 13.74 6.95
N ARG A 294 10.41 12.45 7.29
CA ARG A 294 10.78 11.38 6.35
C ARG A 294 9.55 10.76 5.72
N LEU A 295 9.56 10.61 4.39
CA LEU A 295 8.46 10.04 3.61
C LEU A 295 8.70 8.57 3.32
N PHE A 296 7.62 7.79 3.38
CA PHE A 296 7.57 6.37 3.04
C PHE A 296 6.37 6.11 2.12
N ARG A 297 6.41 5.06 1.33
CA ARG A 297 5.28 4.61 0.51
C ARG A 297 4.83 3.23 0.93
N ASP A 298 3.51 3.04 1.00
CA ASP A 298 2.92 1.73 1.19
C ASP A 298 2.76 0.97 -0.15
N ARG A 299 2.30 -0.28 -0.08
CA ARG A 299 2.07 -1.13 -1.26
C ARG A 299 0.96 -0.63 -2.19
N ASN A 300 0.10 0.24 -1.70
CA ASN A 300 -0.98 0.85 -2.47
C ASN A 300 -0.52 2.15 -3.15
N GLY A 301 0.76 2.54 -2.97
CA GLY A 301 1.34 3.75 -3.52
C GLY A 301 1.03 5.02 -2.73
N LEU A 302 0.35 4.91 -1.58
CA LEU A 302 0.06 6.05 -0.71
C LEU A 302 1.33 6.50 0.00
N SER A 303 1.50 7.82 0.11
CA SER A 303 2.62 8.42 0.82
C SER A 303 2.29 8.63 2.30
N TRP A 304 3.28 8.39 3.15
CA TRP A 304 3.20 8.52 4.59
C TRP A 304 4.39 9.29 5.13
N LEU A 305 4.14 10.22 6.04
CA LEU A 305 5.12 11.08 6.67
C LEU A 305 5.39 10.61 8.11
N LEU A 306 6.63 10.25 8.41
CA LEU A 306 7.06 10.07 9.79
C LEU A 306 7.40 11.44 10.39
N ASP A 307 6.63 11.86 11.38
CA ASP A 307 6.79 13.11 12.10
C ASP A 307 6.63 12.90 13.61
N ARG A 308 7.69 13.15 14.38
CA ARG A 308 7.71 13.05 15.87
C ARG A 308 7.11 11.74 16.38
N GLY A 309 7.60 10.62 15.87
CA GLY A 309 7.16 9.29 16.30
C GLY A 309 5.76 8.88 15.83
N ARG A 310 5.12 9.69 14.97
CA ARG A 310 3.84 9.38 14.32
C ARG A 310 4.04 9.19 12.83
N LEU A 311 3.41 8.18 12.26
CA LEU A 311 3.35 7.96 10.81
C LEU A 311 1.96 8.39 10.33
N LYS A 312 1.92 9.50 9.60
CA LYS A 312 0.71 10.17 9.13
C LYS A 312 0.54 9.98 7.64
N ARG A 313 -0.69 9.84 7.19
CA ARG A 313 -0.97 9.90 5.76
C ARG A 313 -0.55 11.27 5.21
N TYR A 314 0.16 11.25 4.11
CA TYR A 314 0.67 12.43 3.45
C TYR A 314 0.12 12.51 2.03
N ASP A 315 -0.83 13.40 1.85
CA ASP A 315 -1.28 13.80 0.53
C ASP A 315 -0.44 15.03 0.15
N ALA A 316 0.44 14.89 -0.84
CA ALA A 316 1.14 16.03 -1.39
C ALA A 316 0.08 16.94 -2.04
N GLU A 317 -0.36 17.96 -1.31
CA GLU A 317 -1.00 19.08 -1.97
C GLU A 317 0.08 19.73 -2.82
N ASP A 318 -0.04 19.70 -4.13
CA ASP A 318 0.68 20.61 -5.03
C ASP A 318 0.19 22.03 -4.71
N VAL A 319 0.75 22.61 -3.67
CA VAL A 319 0.54 24.03 -3.39
C VAL A 319 1.43 24.77 -4.39
N ASP A 320 0.92 24.90 -5.62
CA ASP A 320 1.51 25.83 -6.57
C ASP A 320 1.35 27.24 -5.99
N VAL A 321 2.44 27.75 -5.42
CA VAL A 321 2.47 29.10 -4.85
C VAL A 321 2.99 30.02 -5.93
N PRO A 322 2.12 30.79 -6.56
CA PRO A 322 2.57 31.74 -7.57
C PRO A 322 3.57 32.73 -6.94
N GLU A 323 4.64 32.98 -7.63
CA GLU A 323 5.58 34.02 -7.27
C GLU A 323 5.00 35.36 -7.68
N ILE A 324 4.73 36.24 -6.70
CA ILE A 324 4.11 37.54 -6.92
C ILE A 324 5.14 38.65 -6.68
N CYS A 325 5.47 39.37 -7.74
CA CYS A 325 6.31 40.55 -7.66
C CYS A 325 5.48 41.80 -7.45
N PHE A 326 5.81 42.60 -6.47
CA PHE A 326 5.08 43.83 -6.17
C PHE A 326 5.97 44.92 -5.56
N ARG A 327 5.43 46.14 -5.39
CA ARG A 327 6.07 47.24 -4.67
C ARG A 327 5.11 47.76 -3.59
N LEU A 328 5.65 48.16 -2.45
CA LEU A 328 4.81 48.72 -1.37
C LEU A 328 4.07 49.99 -1.74
N ALA A 329 4.60 50.76 -2.71
CA ALA A 329 3.94 51.95 -3.24
C ALA A 329 2.79 51.64 -4.23
N SER A 330 2.54 50.36 -4.58
CA SER A 330 1.55 49.96 -5.60
C SER A 330 0.47 49.04 -5.01
N PRO A 331 -0.60 49.55 -4.40
CA PRO A 331 -1.61 48.77 -3.66
C PRO A 331 -2.29 47.67 -4.47
N ASP A 332 -2.51 47.90 -5.76
CA ASP A 332 -3.25 46.97 -6.64
C ASP A 332 -2.48 45.69 -6.97
N SER A 333 -1.20 45.58 -6.56
CA SER A 333 -0.33 44.45 -6.82
C SER A 333 -0.06 43.57 -5.60
N TYR A 334 -0.74 43.79 -4.48
CA TYR A 334 -0.45 43.02 -3.26
C TYR A 334 -0.92 41.56 -3.35
N PRO A 335 -0.12 40.63 -2.82
CA PRO A 335 -0.53 39.24 -2.71
C PRO A 335 -1.82 39.07 -1.89
N GLU A 336 -2.63 38.10 -2.29
CA GLU A 336 -3.82 37.73 -1.53
C GLU A 336 -3.47 37.34 -0.08
N GLY A 337 -4.27 37.83 0.87
CA GLY A 337 -4.02 37.61 2.31
C GLY A 337 -2.97 38.51 2.94
N LEU A 338 -2.21 39.28 2.15
CA LEU A 338 -1.27 40.28 2.66
C LEU A 338 -1.93 41.67 2.73
N ARG A 339 -2.08 42.20 3.93
CA ARG A 339 -2.56 43.59 4.15
C ARG A 339 -1.35 44.48 4.35
N VAL A 340 -1.33 45.60 3.63
CA VAL A 340 -0.26 46.62 3.71
C VAL A 340 -0.88 47.97 4.04
N SER A 341 -0.27 48.66 5.00
CA SER A 341 -0.70 50.02 5.39
C SER A 341 0.54 50.90 5.55
N LEU A 342 0.49 52.12 5.01
CA LEU A 342 1.49 53.15 5.24
C LEU A 342 1.02 54.04 6.40
N LEU A 343 1.84 54.19 7.41
CA LEU A 343 1.50 54.92 8.63
C LEU A 343 2.63 55.88 9.02
N PRO A 344 2.31 57.02 9.70
CA PRO A 344 3.35 57.84 10.33
C PRO A 344 4.13 57.04 11.36
N VAL A 345 5.43 57.32 11.54
CA VAL A 345 6.27 56.63 12.55
C VAL A 345 5.70 56.77 13.97
N ALA A 346 4.91 57.84 14.27
CA ALA A 346 4.24 58.01 15.53
C ALA A 346 3.26 56.88 15.87
N ASP A 347 2.75 56.16 14.87
CA ASP A 347 1.84 55.02 15.02
C ASP A 347 2.59 53.67 15.08
N PHE A 348 3.91 53.68 14.92
CA PHE A 348 4.72 52.48 15.06
C PHE A 348 4.59 51.88 16.47
N ARG A 349 4.22 50.63 16.56
CA ARG A 349 4.16 49.88 17.81
C ARG A 349 4.96 48.60 17.64
N PRO A 350 6.14 48.50 18.28
CA PRO A 350 6.87 47.24 18.29
C PRO A 350 5.95 46.10 18.76
N THR A 351 5.94 45.01 18.05
CA THR A 351 5.08 43.85 18.36
C THR A 351 5.90 42.57 18.36
N ALA A 352 5.51 41.65 19.24
CA ALA A 352 6.00 40.27 19.21
C ALA A 352 5.17 39.39 18.27
N ASP A 353 4.12 39.92 17.66
CA ASP A 353 3.29 39.22 16.68
C ASP A 353 4.10 38.96 15.42
N VAL A 354 4.43 37.67 15.19
CA VAL A 354 5.21 37.21 14.05
C VAL A 354 4.43 37.26 12.71
N GLY A 355 3.10 37.47 12.78
CA GLY A 355 2.22 37.71 11.64
C GLY A 355 2.27 39.16 11.16
N VAL A 356 3.03 40.06 11.83
CA VAL A 356 3.16 41.47 11.50
C VAL A 356 4.62 41.82 11.23
N LEU A 357 4.88 42.46 10.08
CA LEU A 357 6.19 43.01 9.73
C LEU A 357 6.08 44.54 9.63
N TRP A 358 7.05 45.23 10.23
CA TRP A 358 7.21 46.67 10.08
C TRP A 358 8.47 46.97 9.27
N LEU A 359 8.33 47.79 8.22
CA LEU A 359 9.44 48.23 7.36
C LEU A 359 9.49 49.74 7.31
N ASP A 360 10.72 50.28 7.28
CA ASP A 360 10.97 51.68 6.99
C ASP A 360 10.44 52.07 5.58
N ALA A 361 9.95 53.30 5.41
CA ALA A 361 9.39 53.76 4.12
C ALA A 361 10.39 53.71 2.95
N SER A 362 11.71 53.61 3.22
CA SER A 362 12.72 53.41 2.19
C SER A 362 12.57 52.06 1.44
N ALA A 363 11.75 51.13 1.95
CA ALA A 363 11.40 49.89 1.25
C ALA A 363 10.34 50.12 0.14
N ALA A 364 9.74 51.32 -0.01
CA ALA A 364 8.66 51.60 -0.93
C ALA A 364 8.95 51.23 -2.39
N ASP A 365 10.12 51.60 -2.86
CA ASP A 365 10.53 51.47 -4.26
C ASP A 365 11.31 50.19 -4.57
N VAL A 366 11.57 49.40 -3.53
CA VAL A 366 12.29 48.11 -3.69
C VAL A 366 11.33 47.08 -4.29
N PRO A 367 11.69 46.38 -5.39
CA PRO A 367 10.92 45.25 -5.88
C PRO A 367 10.89 44.15 -4.83
N LEU A 368 9.71 43.78 -4.38
CA LEU A 368 9.49 42.70 -3.43
C LEU A 368 8.88 41.49 -4.11
N VAL A 369 9.26 40.31 -3.62
CA VAL A 369 8.77 39.04 -4.13
C VAL A 369 8.14 38.25 -2.99
N TRP A 370 6.89 37.89 -3.15
CA TRP A 370 6.16 36.99 -2.26
C TRP A 370 6.14 35.60 -2.87
N ARG A 371 6.74 34.61 -2.22
CA ARG A 371 6.93 33.28 -2.79
C ARG A 371 7.09 32.19 -1.73
N ALA A 372 7.11 30.95 -2.18
CA ALA A 372 7.58 29.83 -1.36
C ALA A 372 9.07 29.95 -1.03
N PRO A 373 9.54 29.37 0.09
CA PRO A 373 10.96 29.24 0.39
C PRO A 373 11.68 28.41 -0.67
N ARG A 374 12.93 28.79 -0.98
CA ARG A 374 13.81 28.04 -1.89
C ARG A 374 14.95 27.40 -1.13
N THR A 375 15.48 26.30 -1.67
CA THR A 375 16.70 25.69 -1.13
C THR A 375 17.85 26.70 -1.19
N GLY A 376 18.53 26.90 -0.04
CA GLY A 376 19.63 27.85 0.06
C GLY A 376 19.23 29.26 0.51
N ASP A 377 17.93 29.56 0.66
CA ASP A 377 17.47 30.86 1.17
C ASP A 377 18.11 31.17 2.54
N ARG A 378 18.60 32.39 2.66
CA ARG A 378 19.22 32.90 3.88
C ARG A 378 18.55 34.20 4.31
N MET A 379 18.43 34.37 5.62
CA MET A 379 17.99 35.66 6.18
C MET A 379 18.94 36.14 7.27
N ALA A 380 18.92 37.45 7.55
CA ALA A 380 19.58 38.06 8.69
C ALA A 380 18.54 38.33 9.79
N PRO A 381 18.28 37.41 10.73
CA PRO A 381 17.19 37.56 11.68
C PRO A 381 17.35 38.81 12.55
N PHE A 382 16.21 39.47 12.83
CA PHE A 382 16.21 40.62 13.75
C PHE A 382 16.74 40.20 15.13
N GLY A 383 17.61 41.03 15.71
CA GLY A 383 18.25 40.79 17.02
C GLY A 383 19.41 39.80 16.99
N MET A 384 19.84 39.30 15.84
CA MET A 384 20.99 38.37 15.69
C MET A 384 22.11 38.94 14.82
N LYS A 385 23.34 38.52 15.06
CA LYS A 385 24.50 38.82 14.20
C LYS A 385 24.60 37.75 13.10
N GLY A 386 24.94 38.18 11.87
CA GLY A 386 25.14 37.29 10.72
C GLY A 386 23.86 36.88 10.00
N THR A 387 23.96 35.83 9.18
CA THR A 387 22.85 35.26 8.41
C THR A 387 22.70 33.78 8.73
N ARG A 388 21.45 33.27 8.64
CA ARG A 388 21.14 31.84 8.83
C ARG A 388 20.39 31.31 7.63
N LEU A 389 20.50 30.01 7.35
CA LEU A 389 19.66 29.32 6.39
C LEU A 389 18.22 29.28 6.91
N LEU A 390 17.23 29.46 6.03
CA LEU A 390 15.82 29.31 6.40
C LEU A 390 15.50 27.90 6.88
N SER A 391 16.13 26.88 6.29
CA SER A 391 16.00 25.49 6.72
C SER A 391 16.37 25.29 8.20
N ASP A 392 17.40 26.02 8.69
CA ASP A 392 17.78 25.96 10.11
C ASP A 392 16.77 26.67 11.00
N ILE A 393 16.25 27.82 10.55
CA ILE A 393 15.22 28.56 11.27
C ILE A 393 13.95 27.72 11.40
N TYR A 394 13.53 27.03 10.33
CA TYR A 394 12.37 26.17 10.32
C TYR A 394 12.56 24.91 11.19
N ARG A 395 13.77 24.38 11.26
CA ARG A 395 14.10 23.26 12.14
C ARG A 395 14.03 23.69 13.61
N ASP A 396 14.63 24.82 13.95
CA ASP A 396 14.61 25.35 15.35
C ASP A 396 13.18 25.72 15.79
N ALA A 397 12.34 26.17 14.87
CA ALA A 397 10.92 26.42 15.10
C ALA A 397 10.05 25.15 15.04
N HIS A 398 10.66 23.99 14.83
CA HIS A 398 9.99 22.69 14.74
C HIS A 398 8.85 22.64 13.72
N LEU A 399 8.96 23.34 12.58
CA LEU A 399 7.95 23.29 11.53
C LEU A 399 7.86 21.88 10.94
N SER A 400 6.63 21.37 10.80
CA SER A 400 6.36 20.15 10.06
C SER A 400 6.71 20.31 8.57
N LEU A 401 6.77 19.21 7.81
CA LEU A 401 6.97 19.28 6.36
C LEU A 401 5.81 20.04 5.68
N ALA A 402 4.58 19.83 6.14
CA ALA A 402 3.40 20.54 5.64
C ALA A 402 3.49 22.05 5.90
N ASP A 403 3.91 22.45 7.12
CA ASP A 403 4.10 23.88 7.44
C ASP A 403 5.18 24.51 6.59
N LYS A 404 6.28 23.78 6.30
CA LYS A 404 7.36 24.26 5.41
C LYS A 404 6.86 24.49 3.98
N GLN A 405 5.97 23.65 3.48
CA GLN A 405 5.38 23.80 2.15
C GLN A 405 4.39 24.97 2.07
N ARG A 406 3.67 25.23 3.17
CA ARG A 406 2.75 26.37 3.28
C ARG A 406 3.47 27.68 3.63
N ALA A 407 4.73 27.61 4.06
CA ALA A 407 5.49 28.79 4.44
C ALA A 407 5.60 29.79 3.28
N ARG A 408 5.54 31.07 3.62
CA ARG A 408 5.70 32.18 2.69
C ARG A 408 6.85 33.07 3.11
N VAL A 409 7.60 33.55 2.12
CA VAL A 409 8.68 34.48 2.35
C VAL A 409 8.46 35.77 1.55
N LEU A 410 8.81 36.89 2.17
CA LEU A 410 8.97 38.17 1.50
C LEU A 410 10.45 38.40 1.26
N ALA A 411 10.83 38.60 0.00
CA ALA A 411 12.21 38.79 -0.41
C ALA A 411 12.39 40.12 -1.19
N ALA A 412 13.57 40.70 -1.05
CA ALA A 412 14.06 41.80 -1.88
C ALA A 412 15.36 41.30 -2.57
N GLY A 413 15.24 40.94 -3.84
CA GLY A 413 16.31 40.18 -4.52
C GLY A 413 16.62 38.88 -3.77
N ASP A 414 17.90 38.64 -3.43
CA ASP A 414 18.33 37.46 -2.69
C ASP A 414 18.20 37.57 -1.15
N THR A 415 17.70 38.72 -0.69
CA THR A 415 17.58 38.99 0.77
C THR A 415 16.18 38.68 1.26
N ILE A 416 16.04 37.71 2.17
CA ILE A 416 14.75 37.43 2.82
C ILE A 416 14.51 38.47 3.91
N LEU A 417 13.39 39.20 3.77
CA LEU A 417 12.95 40.21 4.73
C LEU A 417 12.06 39.63 5.83
N TRP A 418 11.28 38.62 5.48
CA TRP A 418 10.31 38.03 6.39
C TRP A 418 10.00 36.60 6.00
N THR A 419 9.97 35.72 6.94
CA THR A 419 9.24 34.46 6.83
C THR A 419 7.95 34.62 7.62
N ALA A 420 6.84 34.71 6.89
CA ALA A 420 5.55 35.13 7.43
C ALA A 420 5.08 34.17 8.55
N GLY A 421 4.59 34.75 9.64
CA GLY A 421 4.17 33.99 10.80
C GLY A 421 5.30 33.37 11.61
N LEU A 422 6.58 33.66 11.32
CA LEU A 422 7.70 33.05 12.03
C LEU A 422 8.79 34.05 12.45
N ARG A 423 9.38 34.79 11.51
CA ARG A 423 10.51 35.68 11.84
C ARG A 423 10.73 36.78 10.81
N SER A 424 11.14 37.98 11.31
CA SER A 424 11.55 39.12 10.51
C SER A 424 13.07 39.26 10.42
N SER A 425 13.53 39.92 9.36
CA SER A 425 14.91 40.30 9.14
C SER A 425 15.21 41.64 9.80
N ARG A 426 16.53 41.93 9.93
CA ARG A 426 17.02 43.26 10.37
C ARG A 426 17.13 44.30 9.23
N HIS A 427 16.76 43.93 8.01
CA HIS A 427 16.79 44.87 6.87
C HIS A 427 15.53 45.74 6.86
N PHE A 428 15.66 46.98 6.45
CA PHE A 428 14.60 47.98 6.44
C PHE A 428 13.90 48.17 7.78
N THR A 429 14.65 48.08 8.89
CA THR A 429 14.09 48.28 10.23
C THR A 429 13.85 49.76 10.50
N VAL A 430 12.84 50.04 11.33
CA VAL A 430 12.50 51.39 11.79
C VAL A 430 13.67 51.94 12.61
N GLY A 431 14.17 53.13 12.23
CA GLY A 431 15.32 53.80 12.86
C GLY A 431 15.04 55.22 13.26
N PRO A 432 16.04 55.96 13.80
CA PRO A 432 15.87 57.33 14.28
C PRO A 432 15.47 58.37 13.18
N THR A 433 15.78 58.04 11.93
CA THR A 433 15.52 58.93 10.77
C THR A 433 14.20 58.56 10.05
N THR A 434 13.53 57.50 10.48
CA THR A 434 12.27 57.03 9.88
C THR A 434 11.15 58.07 10.11
N THR A 435 10.45 58.46 9.07
CA THR A 435 9.28 59.35 9.15
C THR A 435 7.95 58.60 8.96
N HIS A 436 7.96 57.60 8.08
CA HIS A 436 6.81 56.76 7.80
C HIS A 436 7.23 55.30 7.79
N VAL A 437 6.29 54.41 8.06
CA VAL A 437 6.49 52.98 8.16
C VAL A 437 5.41 52.22 7.39
N TYR A 438 5.81 51.10 6.75
CA TYR A 438 4.86 50.13 6.22
C TYR A 438 4.60 49.06 7.26
N ARG A 439 3.33 48.82 7.54
CA ARG A 439 2.86 47.68 8.32
C ARG A 439 2.28 46.63 7.39
N LEU A 440 2.90 45.48 7.36
CA LEU A 440 2.47 44.30 6.62
C LEU A 440 1.86 43.28 7.60
N GLU A 441 0.68 42.77 7.31
CA GLU A 441 -0.01 41.79 8.13
C GLU A 441 -0.41 40.59 7.25
N TYR A 442 -0.02 39.41 7.63
CA TYR A 442 -0.40 38.17 6.99
C TYR A 442 -0.99 37.22 8.02
N ARG A 443 -2.19 36.72 7.73
CA ARG A 443 -2.86 35.66 8.48
C ARG A 443 -3.19 34.56 7.49
N GLY A 444 -2.24 33.60 7.35
CA GLY A 444 -2.39 32.41 6.52
C GLY A 444 -3.13 31.31 7.22
#